data_5fe311910834646cca2a470c39b6ecfa
#
_entry.id   5fe311910834646cca2a470c39b6ecfa
#
_cell.length_a   1.000
_cell.length_b   1.000
_cell.length_c   1.000
_cell.angle_alpha   90.00
_cell.angle_beta   90.00
_cell.angle_gamma   90.00
#
_symmetry.space_group_name_H-M   'P 1'
#
loop_
_entity.id
_entity.type
_entity.pdbx_description
1 polymer ?
#
loop_
_entity_poly.entity_id
_entity_poly.type
_entity_poly.pdbx_seq_one_letter_code
_entity_poly.pdbx_strand_id
1 'polypeptide(L)'
;MDEHSYHQTRQQINPLPCVFEKALLCQAAACEAAQRLSLAERELVACREPLARAACGQLLTLLRQNSAFALKIKDAQRILPHAMTMKVQCGGLVGLKDLLDPEAHAPDVLKLVKRAQAEYGAFENLPFSRIVQGVAHWQIRKRRPTDAPKP
;
A
#
# COMPACT_ATOMS: atom_id res chain seq x y z
N MET A 1 23.89 -2.67 -13.39
CA MET A 1 23.72 -3.64 -12.29
C MET A 1 22.73 -4.69 -12.76
N ASP A 2 23.10 -5.97 -12.69
CA ASP A 2 22.18 -7.04 -13.06
C ASP A 2 21.12 -7.26 -11.97
N GLU A 3 20.06 -8.02 -12.28
CA GLU A 3 18.95 -8.22 -11.36
C GLU A 3 19.36 -8.94 -10.08
N HIS A 4 20.29 -9.90 -10.17
CA HIS A 4 20.75 -10.62 -8.97
C HIS A 4 21.52 -9.70 -8.02
N SER A 5 22.47 -8.93 -8.55
CA SER A 5 23.23 -7.94 -7.76
C SER A 5 22.31 -6.86 -7.19
N TYR A 6 21.32 -6.44 -7.98
CA TYR A 6 20.33 -5.45 -7.55
C TYR A 6 19.55 -5.97 -6.33
N HIS A 7 19.03 -7.19 -6.37
CA HIS A 7 18.26 -7.75 -5.26
C HIS A 7 19.11 -7.93 -4.01
N GLN A 8 20.35 -8.38 -4.15
CA GLN A 8 21.25 -8.52 -3.01
C GLN A 8 21.53 -7.15 -2.36
N THR A 9 21.88 -6.16 -3.17
CA THR A 9 22.15 -4.82 -2.66
C THR A 9 20.92 -4.18 -2.05
N ARG A 10 19.75 -4.39 -2.67
CA ARG A 10 18.47 -3.91 -2.15
C ARG A 10 18.21 -4.42 -0.73
N GLN A 11 18.43 -5.70 -0.48
CA GLN A 11 18.26 -6.30 0.84
C GLN A 11 19.23 -5.71 1.87
N GLN A 12 20.44 -5.39 1.45
CA GLN A 12 21.46 -4.81 2.33
C GLN A 12 21.13 -3.37 2.72
N ILE A 13 20.73 -2.53 1.78
CA ILE A 13 20.46 -1.11 2.04
C ILE A 13 19.05 -0.86 2.56
N ASN A 14 18.11 -1.78 2.35
CA ASN A 14 16.73 -1.65 2.80
C ASN A 14 16.26 -2.95 3.47
N PRO A 15 16.73 -3.22 4.70
CA PRO A 15 16.33 -4.42 5.44
C PRO A 15 14.89 -4.39 5.93
N LEU A 16 14.28 -3.20 6.02
CA LEU A 16 12.88 -3.04 6.43
C LEU A 16 12.08 -2.33 5.32
N PRO A 17 11.83 -3.01 4.19
CA PRO A 17 11.09 -2.39 3.10
C PRO A 17 9.65 -2.09 3.52
N CYS A 18 9.13 -0.96 3.05
CA CYS A 18 7.75 -0.56 3.32
C CYS A 18 6.78 -1.60 2.73
N VAL A 19 5.83 -2.03 3.56
CA VAL A 19 4.80 -3.00 3.15
C VAL A 19 3.91 -2.42 2.05
N PHE A 20 3.62 -1.11 2.11
CA PHE A 20 2.81 -0.40 1.13
C PHE A 20 3.65 0.40 0.14
N GLU A 21 4.86 -0.07 -0.17
CA GLU A 21 5.81 0.63 -1.04
C GLU A 21 5.18 1.06 -2.37
N LYS A 22 4.40 0.19 -3.00
CA LYS A 22 3.79 0.51 -4.30
C LYS A 22 2.81 1.68 -4.21
N ALA A 23 2.03 1.74 -3.12
CA ALA A 23 1.11 2.85 -2.90
C ALA A 23 1.85 4.17 -2.65
N LEU A 24 2.98 4.12 -1.94
CA LEU A 24 3.78 5.31 -1.67
C LEU A 24 4.53 5.78 -2.93
N LEU A 25 5.09 4.86 -3.70
CA LEU A 25 5.84 5.20 -4.92
C LEU A 25 4.94 5.83 -6.00
N CYS A 26 3.68 5.39 -6.11
CA CYS A 26 2.74 6.00 -7.06
C CYS A 26 2.01 7.22 -6.48
N GLN A 27 2.39 7.66 -5.28
CA GLN A 27 1.83 8.83 -4.59
C GLN A 27 0.33 8.71 -4.25
N ALA A 28 -0.18 7.49 -4.18
CA ALA A 28 -1.55 7.24 -3.72
C ALA A 28 -1.68 7.34 -2.20
N ALA A 29 -0.58 7.23 -1.48
CA ALA A 29 -0.52 7.33 -0.03
C ALA A 29 0.81 7.93 0.41
N ALA A 30 0.87 8.39 1.65
CA ALA A 30 2.10 8.84 2.31
C ALA A 30 2.25 8.10 3.64
N CYS A 31 3.38 8.25 4.31
CA CYS A 31 3.60 7.68 5.63
C CYS A 31 4.69 8.44 6.37
N GLU A 32 4.41 8.83 7.60
CA GLU A 32 5.38 9.55 8.44
C GLU A 32 6.63 8.71 8.76
N ALA A 33 6.49 7.39 8.78
CA ALA A 33 7.60 6.47 9.07
C ALA A 33 8.38 6.08 7.81
N ALA A 34 7.97 6.52 6.63
CA ALA A 34 8.62 6.16 5.38
C ALA A 34 9.89 6.96 5.13
N GLN A 35 10.89 6.28 4.59
CA GLN A 35 12.13 6.89 4.12
C GLN A 35 12.38 6.45 2.69
N ARG A 36 12.53 7.42 1.77
CA ARG A 36 12.83 7.11 0.38
C ARG A 36 14.32 6.87 0.20
N LEU A 37 14.65 5.86 -0.58
CA LEU A 37 16.01 5.46 -0.93
C LEU A 37 16.10 5.32 -2.44
N SER A 38 17.30 5.41 -2.98
CA SER A 38 17.56 5.20 -4.41
C SER A 38 18.62 4.14 -4.59
N LEU A 39 18.40 3.25 -5.57
CA LEU A 39 19.35 2.23 -5.95
C LEU A 39 19.27 2.01 -7.46
N ALA A 40 20.37 2.25 -8.18
CA ALA A 40 20.46 2.03 -9.63
C ALA A 40 19.27 2.70 -10.38
N GLU A 41 19.00 3.96 -10.06
CA GLU A 41 17.93 4.78 -10.63
C GLU A 41 16.51 4.31 -10.26
N ARG A 42 16.38 3.31 -9.40
CA ARG A 42 15.09 2.87 -8.88
C ARG A 42 14.85 3.47 -7.49
N GLU A 43 13.63 3.87 -7.25
CA GLU A 43 13.22 4.34 -5.93
C GLU A 43 12.76 3.18 -5.06
N LEU A 44 13.15 3.23 -3.78
CA LEU A 44 12.76 2.28 -2.76
C LEU A 44 12.16 3.04 -1.58
N VAL A 45 11.34 2.38 -0.78
CA VAL A 45 10.82 2.95 0.46
C VAL A 45 11.17 2.04 1.61
N ALA A 46 11.82 2.61 2.64
CA ALA A 46 12.13 1.94 3.88
C ALA A 46 11.15 2.35 4.97
N CYS A 47 10.97 1.49 5.98
CA CYS A 47 10.21 1.82 7.17
C CYS A 47 11.18 2.09 8.33
N ARG A 48 10.96 3.20 9.06
CA ARG A 48 11.78 3.56 10.22
C ARG A 48 11.29 2.93 11.51
N GLU A 49 10.08 2.34 11.51
CA GLU A 49 9.45 1.81 12.70
C GLU A 49 9.11 0.32 12.53
N PRO A 50 9.95 -0.59 13.06
CA PRO A 50 9.73 -2.03 12.89
C PRO A 50 8.39 -2.54 13.40
N LEU A 51 7.89 -2.00 14.52
CA LEU A 51 6.59 -2.41 15.08
C LEU A 51 5.44 -1.97 14.17
N ALA A 52 5.51 -0.76 13.64
CA ALA A 52 4.52 -0.26 12.69
C ALA A 52 4.55 -1.08 11.40
N ARG A 53 5.75 -1.45 10.93
CA ARG A 53 5.90 -2.29 9.74
C ARG A 53 5.23 -3.66 9.93
N ALA A 54 5.39 -4.27 11.09
CA ALA A 54 4.74 -5.54 11.42
C ALA A 54 3.22 -5.40 11.39
N ALA A 55 2.69 -4.32 11.96
CA ALA A 55 1.26 -4.04 11.93
C ALA A 55 0.76 -3.83 10.50
N CYS A 56 1.51 -3.09 9.67
CA CYS A 56 1.19 -2.90 8.25
C CYS A 56 1.14 -4.24 7.51
N GLY A 57 2.06 -5.16 7.80
CA GLY A 57 2.06 -6.50 7.23
C GLY A 57 0.79 -7.28 7.54
N GLN A 58 0.34 -7.22 8.79
CA GLN A 58 -0.93 -7.84 9.20
C GLN A 58 -2.11 -7.22 8.47
N LEU A 59 -2.15 -5.90 8.40
CA LEU A 59 -3.22 -5.19 7.70
C LEU A 59 -3.26 -5.55 6.22
N LEU A 60 -2.12 -5.58 5.54
CA LEU A 60 -2.06 -5.93 4.12
C LEU A 60 -2.52 -7.37 3.88
N THR A 61 -2.14 -8.31 4.73
CA THR A 61 -2.59 -9.69 4.65
C THR A 61 -4.13 -9.76 4.72
N LEU A 62 -4.73 -9.06 5.67
CA LEU A 62 -6.18 -9.02 5.82
C LEU A 62 -6.86 -8.32 4.64
N LEU A 63 -6.28 -7.25 4.12
CA LEU A 63 -6.79 -6.60 2.90
C LEU A 63 -6.78 -7.55 1.72
N ARG A 64 -5.70 -8.30 1.51
CA ARG A 64 -5.61 -9.30 0.44
C ARG A 64 -6.66 -10.40 0.59
N GLN A 65 -6.79 -10.96 1.78
CA GLN A 65 -7.76 -12.02 2.06
C GLN A 65 -9.20 -11.55 1.81
N ASN A 66 -9.54 -10.38 2.32
CA ASN A 66 -10.90 -9.84 2.19
C ASN A 66 -11.19 -9.30 0.79
N SER A 67 -10.15 -8.96 0.02
CA SER A 67 -10.30 -8.49 -1.37
C SER A 67 -10.37 -9.62 -2.38
N ALA A 68 -10.07 -10.84 -1.99
CA ALA A 68 -9.94 -11.97 -2.92
C ALA A 68 -11.20 -12.19 -3.75
N PHE A 69 -12.36 -12.10 -3.13
CA PHE A 69 -13.64 -12.25 -3.83
C PHE A 69 -13.87 -11.12 -4.83
N ALA A 70 -13.67 -9.88 -4.40
CA ALA A 70 -13.91 -8.69 -5.24
C ALA A 70 -12.99 -8.65 -6.46
N LEU A 71 -11.76 -9.17 -6.33
CA LEU A 71 -10.76 -9.20 -7.41
C LEU A 71 -10.72 -10.53 -8.15
N LYS A 72 -11.60 -11.48 -7.80
CA LYS A 72 -11.64 -12.82 -8.38
C LYS A 72 -10.30 -13.56 -8.25
N ILE A 73 -9.67 -13.41 -7.10
CA ILE A 73 -8.40 -14.08 -6.77
C ILE A 73 -8.73 -15.47 -6.22
N LYS A 74 -8.20 -16.50 -6.87
CA LYS A 74 -8.44 -17.90 -6.44
C LYS A 74 -7.63 -18.27 -5.21
N ASP A 75 -6.44 -17.70 -5.06
CA ASP A 75 -5.54 -17.93 -3.93
C ASP A 75 -4.96 -16.60 -3.47
N ALA A 76 -5.43 -16.11 -2.32
CA ALA A 76 -5.02 -14.82 -1.77
C ALA A 76 -3.55 -14.78 -1.31
N GLN A 77 -2.92 -15.95 -1.14
CA GLN A 77 -1.51 -16.03 -0.75
C GLN A 77 -0.57 -16.05 -1.95
N ARG A 78 -1.10 -16.27 -3.15
CA ARG A 78 -0.31 -16.30 -4.36
C ARG A 78 0.20 -14.90 -4.70
N ILE A 79 1.34 -14.83 -5.40
CA ILE A 79 1.86 -13.56 -5.93
C ILE A 79 0.84 -12.99 -6.90
N LEU A 80 0.38 -11.77 -6.63
CA LEU A 80 -0.64 -11.11 -7.42
C LEU A 80 0.00 -10.35 -8.59
N PRO A 81 -0.69 -10.27 -9.75
CA PRO A 81 -0.29 -9.34 -10.79
C PRO A 81 -0.18 -7.91 -10.26
N HIS A 82 0.69 -7.12 -10.89
CA HIS A 82 0.95 -5.74 -10.46
C HIS A 82 -0.34 -4.90 -10.31
N ALA A 83 -1.23 -4.98 -11.29
CA ALA A 83 -2.49 -4.21 -11.26
C ALA A 83 -3.36 -4.57 -10.05
N MET A 84 -3.44 -5.86 -9.70
CA MET A 84 -4.19 -6.30 -8.53
C MET A 84 -3.51 -5.88 -7.23
N THR A 85 -2.18 -5.98 -7.18
CA THR A 85 -1.41 -5.50 -6.02
C THR A 85 -1.65 -4.01 -5.79
N MET A 86 -1.66 -3.22 -6.86
CA MET A 86 -1.97 -1.78 -6.77
C MET A 86 -3.37 -1.53 -6.23
N LYS A 87 -4.36 -2.27 -6.72
CA LYS A 87 -5.74 -2.14 -6.23
C LYS A 87 -5.84 -2.47 -4.74
N VAL A 88 -5.21 -3.54 -4.29
CA VAL A 88 -5.25 -3.94 -2.88
C VAL A 88 -4.58 -2.88 -2.01
N GLN A 89 -3.38 -2.45 -2.36
CA GLN A 89 -2.64 -1.47 -1.56
C GLN A 89 -3.32 -0.09 -1.61
N CYS A 90 -3.49 0.45 -2.80
CA CYS A 90 -4.00 1.82 -2.95
C CYS A 90 -5.49 1.90 -2.60
N GLY A 91 -6.29 1.00 -3.15
CA GLY A 91 -7.72 0.97 -2.89
C GLY A 91 -8.06 0.61 -1.45
N GLY A 92 -7.28 -0.31 -0.86
CA GLY A 92 -7.43 -0.67 0.55
C GLY A 92 -7.14 0.50 1.48
N LEU A 93 -6.07 1.26 1.22
CA LEU A 93 -5.74 2.44 2.01
C LEU A 93 -6.77 3.55 1.83
N VAL A 94 -7.27 3.76 0.61
CA VAL A 94 -8.33 4.75 0.36
C VAL A 94 -9.62 4.34 1.10
N GLY A 95 -10.01 3.07 1.03
CA GLY A 95 -11.17 2.57 1.74
C GLY A 95 -11.03 2.72 3.26
N LEU A 96 -9.85 2.45 3.78
CA LEU A 96 -9.57 2.62 5.21
C LEU A 96 -9.60 4.10 5.60
N LYS A 97 -9.02 4.98 4.76
CA LYS A 97 -9.08 6.44 4.97
C LYS A 97 -10.53 6.93 5.00
N ASP A 98 -11.34 6.52 4.06
CA ASP A 98 -12.75 6.93 4.00
C ASP A 98 -13.53 6.49 5.23
N LEU A 99 -13.15 5.35 5.81
CA LEU A 99 -13.76 4.85 7.05
C LEU A 99 -13.31 5.66 8.28
N LEU A 100 -12.00 5.91 8.41
CA LEU A 100 -11.41 6.44 9.64
C LEU A 100 -11.21 7.96 9.63
N ASP A 101 -10.93 8.52 8.46
CA ASP A 101 -10.62 9.94 8.29
C ASP A 101 -11.08 10.42 6.91
N PRO A 102 -12.42 10.52 6.70
CA PRO A 102 -12.96 10.86 5.39
C PRO A 102 -12.58 12.26 4.91
N GLU A 103 -12.20 13.16 5.81
CA GLU A 103 -11.83 14.53 5.46
C GLU A 103 -10.38 14.66 4.96
N ALA A 104 -9.54 13.63 5.15
CA ALA A 104 -8.16 13.67 4.67
C ALA A 104 -8.13 13.63 3.14
N HIS A 105 -7.21 14.38 2.53
CA HIS A 105 -7.04 14.39 1.07
C HIS A 105 -6.47 13.06 0.56
N ALA A 106 -5.57 12.46 1.32
CA ALA A 106 -4.89 11.24 0.93
C ALA A 106 -4.60 10.41 2.17
N PRO A 107 -4.48 9.07 2.03
CA PRO A 107 -4.14 8.23 3.17
C PRO A 107 -2.73 8.51 3.68
N ASP A 108 -2.56 8.61 5.01
CA ASP A 108 -1.27 8.47 5.68
C ASP A 108 -1.26 7.13 6.41
N VAL A 109 -0.39 6.22 6.00
CA VAL A 109 -0.43 4.83 6.44
C VAL A 109 -0.26 4.71 7.95
N LEU A 110 0.76 5.36 8.53
CA LEU A 110 1.02 5.27 9.97
C LEU A 110 -0.15 5.80 10.79
N LYS A 111 -0.71 6.93 10.38
CA LYS A 111 -1.87 7.51 11.07
C LYS A 111 -3.07 6.58 11.01
N LEU A 112 -3.32 5.98 9.85
CA LEU A 112 -4.44 5.05 9.68
C LEU A 112 -4.25 3.78 10.50
N VAL A 113 -3.04 3.22 10.53
CA VAL A 113 -2.72 2.03 11.32
C VAL A 113 -2.97 2.30 12.80
N LYS A 114 -2.45 3.40 13.32
CA LYS A 114 -2.63 3.78 14.73
C LYS A 114 -4.09 4.01 15.06
N ARG A 115 -4.82 4.69 14.18
CA ARG A 115 -6.24 4.99 14.39
C ARG A 115 -7.10 3.74 14.33
N ALA A 116 -6.82 2.84 13.40
CA ALA A 116 -7.51 1.55 13.31
C ALA A 116 -7.33 0.73 14.59
N GLN A 117 -6.11 0.67 15.12
CA GLN A 117 -5.82 -0.02 16.37
C GLN A 117 -6.53 0.64 17.57
N ALA A 118 -6.57 1.97 17.61
CA ALA A 118 -7.23 2.70 18.70
C ALA A 118 -8.75 2.51 18.66
N GLU A 119 -9.36 2.52 17.48
CA GLU A 119 -10.83 2.44 17.36
C GLU A 119 -11.37 1.02 17.35
N TYR A 120 -10.65 0.06 16.79
CA TYR A 120 -11.13 -1.32 16.59
C TYR A 120 -10.37 -2.36 17.41
N GLY A 121 -9.24 -2.01 18.01
CA GLY A 121 -8.37 -2.93 18.72
C GLY A 121 -7.55 -3.78 17.73
N ALA A 122 -8.07 -4.94 17.36
CA ALA A 122 -7.43 -5.80 16.36
C ALA A 122 -7.90 -5.45 14.96
N PHE A 123 -7.02 -5.60 13.95
CA PHE A 123 -7.40 -5.34 12.56
C PHE A 123 -8.49 -6.27 12.05
N GLU A 124 -8.61 -7.46 12.63
CA GLU A 124 -9.67 -8.42 12.30
C GLU A 124 -11.07 -7.85 12.55
N ASN A 125 -11.17 -6.87 13.43
CA ASN A 125 -12.45 -6.23 13.77
C ASN A 125 -12.85 -5.11 12.81
N LEU A 126 -11.98 -4.76 11.84
CA LEU A 126 -12.30 -3.75 10.84
C LEU A 126 -13.45 -4.20 9.95
N PRO A 127 -14.33 -3.27 9.52
CA PRO A 127 -15.43 -3.61 8.60
C PRO A 127 -14.91 -3.73 7.17
N PHE A 128 -14.29 -4.86 6.85
CA PHE A 128 -13.65 -5.08 5.55
C PHE A 128 -14.64 -5.02 4.38
N SER A 129 -15.91 -5.33 4.60
CA SER A 129 -16.92 -5.20 3.55
C SER A 129 -17.01 -3.76 3.01
N ARG A 130 -16.78 -2.77 3.86
CA ARG A 130 -16.73 -1.36 3.46
C ARG A 130 -15.39 -0.98 2.84
N ILE A 131 -14.29 -1.45 3.43
CA ILE A 131 -12.94 -1.13 2.99
C ILE A 131 -12.69 -1.70 1.58
N VAL A 132 -13.17 -2.90 1.33
CA VAL A 132 -13.01 -3.60 0.03
C VAL A 132 -13.71 -2.86 -1.12
N GLN A 133 -14.73 -2.06 -0.83
CA GLN A 133 -15.33 -1.20 -1.87
C GLN A 133 -14.29 -0.26 -2.45
N GLY A 134 -13.40 0.29 -1.63
CA GLY A 134 -12.27 1.10 -2.11
C GLY A 134 -11.34 0.31 -3.02
N VAL A 135 -11.07 -0.95 -2.68
CA VAL A 135 -10.25 -1.85 -3.52
C VAL A 135 -10.92 -2.07 -4.88
N ALA A 136 -12.21 -2.39 -4.87
CA ALA A 136 -12.95 -2.70 -6.10
C ALA A 136 -13.05 -1.50 -7.05
N HIS A 137 -13.18 -0.30 -6.50
CA HIS A 137 -13.39 0.93 -7.30
C HIS A 137 -12.11 1.68 -7.63
N TRP A 138 -10.98 1.37 -6.96
CA TRP A 138 -9.75 2.09 -7.21
C TRP A 138 -9.23 1.86 -8.62
N GLN A 139 -8.81 2.95 -9.29
CA GLN A 139 -8.21 2.90 -10.61
C GLN A 139 -6.97 3.77 -10.63
N ILE A 140 -5.98 3.35 -11.44
CA ILE A 140 -4.80 4.18 -11.70
C ILE A 140 -5.27 5.48 -12.33
N ARG A 141 -4.77 6.61 -11.78
CA ARG A 141 -5.10 7.93 -12.29
C ARG A 141 -4.66 8.05 -13.75
N LYS A 142 -5.62 8.22 -14.65
CA LYS A 142 -5.32 8.44 -16.05
C LYS A 142 -4.71 9.82 -16.23
N ARG A 143 -3.71 9.91 -17.11
CA ARG A 143 -3.09 11.17 -17.48
C ARG A 143 -4.15 12.07 -18.12
N ARG A 144 -4.29 13.30 -17.58
CA ARG A 144 -5.21 14.28 -18.17
C ARG A 144 -4.70 14.72 -19.54
N PRO A 145 -5.59 15.05 -20.50
CA PRO A 145 -5.15 15.58 -21.79
C PRO A 145 -4.23 16.80 -21.67
N THR A 146 -4.43 17.63 -20.64
CA THR A 146 -3.60 18.82 -20.35
C THR A 146 -2.21 18.46 -19.84
N ASP A 147 -2.01 17.21 -19.34
CA ASP A 147 -0.73 16.73 -18.82
C ASP A 147 0.09 16.04 -19.91
N ALA A 148 -0.47 15.88 -21.12
CA ALA A 148 0.23 15.30 -22.24
C ALA A 148 1.35 16.23 -22.71
N PRO A 149 2.56 15.72 -23.10
CA PRO A 149 3.58 16.58 -23.67
C PRO A 149 3.02 17.24 -24.93
N LYS A 150 3.16 18.56 -25.00
CA LYS A 150 2.80 19.28 -26.23
C LYS A 150 3.75 18.82 -27.34
N PRO A 151 3.24 18.60 -28.55
CA PRO A 151 4.09 18.26 -29.68
C PRO A 151 5.11 19.35 -30.03
#